data_501a80f46b26854b1b9234614505ff62
#
_entry.id   501a80f46b26854b1b9234614505ff62
#
_cell.length_a   1.000
_cell.length_b   1.000
_cell.length_c   1.000
_cell.angle_alpha   90.00
_cell.angle_beta   90.00
_cell.angle_gamma   90.00
#
_symmetry.space_group_name_H-M   'P 1'
#
loop_
_entity.id
_entity.type
_entity.pdbx_description
1 polymer ?
#
loop_
_entity_poly.entity_id
_entity_poly.type
_entity_poly.pdbx_seq_one_letter_code
_entity_poly.pdbx_strand_id
1 'polypeptide(L)'
;MNTKSEKEWFASWFDTSYYHVLYQHRNDEEARGFIHKLVDFLCVPTGAKVLDLACGKGRHAVTLHDCGLDVLGLDLSEKSIMAAKQMEKNGLQFDVHDMRNCYQENTFDCVFNLFTSFGYFDDTQDNLRVIDAVHQTLKPNGLFVIDFLNANKVVAELVKEEVKSLDGITFHITREFDGKHIFKHIHFVDNAQEYNFTERVQALTLTDFKHLLSAQFDLLHVFGDYDLSDFNPDDSPRLILIAKRKD
;
A
#
# COMPACT_ATOMS: atom_id res chain seq x y z
N MET A 1 -16.72 21.39 23.44
CA MET A 1 -16.17 21.83 22.16
C MET A 1 -15.96 20.57 21.34
N ASN A 2 -16.83 20.32 20.34
CA ASN A 2 -16.75 19.15 19.48
C ASN A 2 -15.59 19.36 18.48
N THR A 3 -14.45 18.79 18.73
CA THR A 3 -13.44 18.59 17.68
C THR A 3 -13.95 17.47 16.77
N LYS A 4 -14.62 17.85 15.66
CA LYS A 4 -14.67 16.98 14.49
C LYS A 4 -13.22 16.65 14.17
N SER A 5 -12.80 15.38 14.30
CA SER A 5 -11.54 14.92 13.73
C SER A 5 -11.59 15.29 12.25
N GLU A 6 -10.69 16.18 11.82
CA GLU A 6 -10.48 16.39 10.39
C GLU A 6 -10.18 15.00 9.81
N LYS A 7 -11.01 14.53 8.87
CA LYS A 7 -10.76 13.29 8.15
C LYS A 7 -9.38 13.41 7.54
N GLU A 8 -8.49 12.49 7.88
CA GLU A 8 -7.15 12.45 7.31
C GLU A 8 -7.26 12.52 5.78
N TRP A 9 -6.42 13.32 5.13
CA TRP A 9 -6.54 13.69 3.71
C TRP A 9 -6.68 12.46 2.79
N PHE A 10 -5.97 11.37 3.11
CA PHE A 10 -6.00 10.13 2.33
C PHE A 10 -7.38 9.45 2.36
N ALA A 11 -8.10 9.50 3.49
CA ALA A 11 -9.45 8.95 3.59
C ALA A 11 -10.46 9.70 2.69
N SER A 12 -10.24 11.00 2.43
CA SER A 12 -11.12 11.78 1.56
C SER A 12 -10.83 11.58 0.08
N TRP A 13 -9.55 11.51 -0.32
CA TRP A 13 -9.12 11.38 -1.71
C TRP A 13 -9.35 9.98 -2.27
N PHE A 14 -8.92 8.95 -1.56
CA PHE A 14 -9.05 7.55 -2.00
C PHE A 14 -10.50 7.08 -2.11
N ASP A 15 -11.44 7.77 -1.43
CA ASP A 15 -12.87 7.53 -1.54
C ASP A 15 -13.52 8.14 -2.81
N THR A 16 -12.78 8.93 -3.61
CA THR A 16 -13.36 9.58 -4.79
C THR A 16 -13.35 8.67 -6.02
N SER A 17 -14.35 8.84 -6.91
CA SER A 17 -14.33 8.20 -8.24
C SER A 17 -13.15 8.70 -9.08
N TYR A 18 -12.72 9.94 -8.89
CA TYR A 18 -11.61 10.57 -9.60
C TYR A 18 -10.26 9.91 -9.31
N TYR A 19 -10.04 9.45 -8.08
CA TYR A 19 -8.86 8.63 -7.77
C TYR A 19 -8.80 7.39 -8.66
N HIS A 20 -9.91 6.70 -8.82
CA HIS A 20 -9.97 5.49 -9.64
C HIS A 20 -9.79 5.79 -11.13
N VAL A 21 -10.30 6.92 -11.63
CA VAL A 21 -10.06 7.38 -13.02
C VAL A 21 -8.58 7.66 -13.22
N LEU A 22 -7.94 8.43 -12.32
CA LEU A 22 -6.53 8.80 -12.46
C LEU A 22 -5.61 7.58 -12.45
N TYR A 23 -5.97 6.53 -11.72
CA TYR A 23 -5.16 5.34 -11.53
C TYR A 23 -5.69 4.08 -12.25
N GLN A 24 -6.68 4.22 -13.14
CA GLN A 24 -7.29 3.08 -13.87
C GLN A 24 -6.31 2.29 -14.74
N HIS A 25 -5.23 2.94 -15.21
CA HIS A 25 -4.22 2.31 -16.06
C HIS A 25 -3.13 1.55 -15.28
N ARG A 26 -3.28 1.39 -13.96
CA ARG A 26 -2.41 0.50 -13.20
C ARG A 26 -2.61 -0.92 -13.74
N ASN A 27 -1.56 -1.46 -14.32
CA ASN A 27 -1.59 -2.71 -15.07
C ASN A 27 -1.98 -3.87 -14.14
N ASP A 28 -3.22 -4.38 -14.28
CA ASP A 28 -3.72 -5.50 -13.47
C ASP A 28 -2.95 -6.79 -13.78
N GLU A 29 -2.46 -6.95 -14.99
CA GLU A 29 -1.67 -8.10 -15.40
C GLU A 29 -0.28 -8.10 -14.74
N GLU A 30 0.37 -6.94 -14.67
CA GLU A 30 1.64 -6.76 -13.96
C GLU A 30 1.49 -7.04 -12.45
N ALA A 31 0.45 -6.47 -11.82
CA ALA A 31 0.16 -6.70 -10.42
C ALA A 31 -0.13 -8.19 -10.12
N ARG A 32 -0.88 -8.85 -10.99
CA ARG A 32 -1.16 -10.29 -10.90
C ARG A 32 0.11 -11.10 -11.05
N GLY A 33 0.95 -10.80 -12.07
CA GLY A 33 2.23 -11.44 -12.30
C GLY A 33 3.16 -11.33 -11.10
N PHE A 34 3.26 -10.14 -10.51
CA PHE A 34 4.03 -9.89 -9.30
C PHE A 34 3.57 -10.74 -8.11
N ILE A 35 2.26 -10.78 -7.84
CA ILE A 35 1.73 -11.57 -6.72
C ILE A 35 2.01 -13.06 -6.89
N HIS A 36 1.84 -13.63 -8.08
CA HIS A 36 2.18 -15.03 -8.33
C HIS A 36 3.65 -15.31 -8.04
N LYS A 37 4.58 -14.48 -8.58
CA LYS A 37 6.02 -14.63 -8.31
C LYS A 37 6.34 -14.52 -6.82
N LEU A 38 5.70 -13.57 -6.13
CA LEU A 38 5.92 -13.33 -4.71
C LEU A 38 5.44 -14.52 -3.86
N VAL A 39 4.24 -15.05 -4.12
CA VAL A 39 3.68 -16.21 -3.42
C VAL A 39 4.55 -17.46 -3.64
N ASP A 40 4.97 -17.68 -4.89
CA ASP A 40 5.87 -18.79 -5.25
C ASP A 40 7.24 -18.64 -4.55
N PHE A 41 7.84 -17.46 -4.57
CA PHE A 41 9.12 -17.18 -3.91
C PHE A 41 9.05 -17.40 -2.39
N LEU A 42 7.97 -16.96 -1.75
CA LEU A 42 7.76 -17.11 -0.32
C LEU A 42 7.39 -18.54 0.09
N CYS A 43 7.07 -19.41 -0.88
CA CYS A 43 6.58 -20.75 -0.65
C CYS A 43 5.40 -20.80 0.33
N VAL A 44 4.46 -19.84 0.20
CA VAL A 44 3.28 -19.77 1.08
C VAL A 44 2.40 -20.99 0.80
N PRO A 45 2.10 -21.82 1.80
CA PRO A 45 1.33 -23.04 1.56
C PRO A 45 -0.14 -22.72 1.21
N THR A 46 -0.74 -23.54 0.35
CA THR A 46 -2.18 -23.46 0.04
C THR A 46 -3.02 -23.52 1.32
N GLY A 47 -4.01 -22.63 1.42
CA GLY A 47 -4.86 -22.49 2.60
C GLY A 47 -4.23 -21.69 3.75
N ALA A 48 -3.00 -21.18 3.60
CA ALA A 48 -2.43 -20.26 4.58
C ALA A 48 -3.30 -19.02 4.73
N LYS A 49 -3.44 -18.53 5.95
CA LYS A 49 -4.18 -17.30 6.25
C LYS A 49 -3.32 -16.08 5.99
N VAL A 50 -3.73 -15.22 5.10
CA VAL A 50 -2.99 -14.01 4.74
C VAL A 50 -3.84 -12.76 4.84
N LEU A 51 -3.18 -11.64 5.13
CA LEU A 51 -3.80 -10.33 5.23
C LEU A 51 -3.28 -9.44 4.11
N ASP A 52 -4.20 -8.87 3.30
CA ASP A 52 -3.92 -7.76 2.39
C ASP A 52 -4.25 -6.46 3.11
N LEU A 53 -3.23 -5.78 3.62
CA LEU A 53 -3.34 -4.59 4.46
C LEU A 53 -3.34 -3.32 3.61
N ALA A 54 -4.39 -2.49 3.71
CA ALA A 54 -4.73 -1.40 2.80
C ALA A 54 -5.08 -1.92 1.39
N CYS A 55 -6.01 -2.88 1.33
CA CYS A 55 -6.37 -3.63 0.12
C CYS A 55 -7.13 -2.81 -0.93
N GLY A 56 -7.63 -1.62 -0.60
CA GLY A 56 -8.49 -0.82 -1.45
C GLY A 56 -9.74 -1.61 -1.87
N LYS A 57 -10.00 -1.69 -3.18
CA LYS A 57 -11.11 -2.46 -3.76
C LYS A 57 -10.84 -3.98 -3.86
N GLY A 58 -9.76 -4.48 -3.26
CA GLY A 58 -9.49 -5.92 -3.15
C GLY A 58 -8.79 -6.56 -4.35
N ARG A 59 -8.20 -5.80 -5.26
CA ARG A 59 -7.53 -6.34 -6.46
C ARG A 59 -6.44 -7.37 -6.13
N HIS A 60 -5.57 -7.04 -5.18
CA HIS A 60 -4.49 -7.93 -4.76
C HIS A 60 -5.02 -9.10 -3.92
N ALA A 61 -5.99 -8.83 -3.03
CA ALA A 61 -6.65 -9.86 -2.24
C ALA A 61 -7.29 -10.96 -3.13
N VAL A 62 -7.97 -10.59 -4.22
CA VAL A 62 -8.51 -11.54 -5.19
C VAL A 62 -7.40 -12.39 -5.81
N THR A 63 -6.28 -11.77 -6.22
CA THR A 63 -5.16 -12.52 -6.81
C THR A 63 -4.49 -13.45 -5.81
N LEU A 64 -4.30 -13.00 -4.55
CA LEU A 64 -3.78 -13.85 -3.47
C LEU A 64 -4.70 -15.06 -3.23
N HIS A 65 -6.04 -14.84 -3.25
CA HIS A 65 -7.00 -15.93 -3.14
C HIS A 65 -6.94 -16.90 -4.32
N ASP A 66 -6.77 -16.39 -5.55
CA ASP A 66 -6.61 -17.22 -6.75
C ASP A 66 -5.32 -18.08 -6.70
N CYS A 67 -4.31 -17.69 -5.90
CA CYS A 67 -3.16 -18.52 -5.54
C CYS A 67 -3.48 -19.61 -4.51
N GLY A 68 -4.74 -19.75 -4.08
CA GLY A 68 -5.19 -20.78 -3.12
C GLY A 68 -5.02 -20.40 -1.65
N LEU A 69 -4.90 -19.13 -1.32
CA LEU A 69 -4.74 -18.63 0.04
C LEU A 69 -6.11 -18.27 0.67
N ASP A 70 -6.19 -18.30 2.00
CA ASP A 70 -7.32 -17.80 2.80
C ASP A 70 -7.05 -16.33 3.13
N VAL A 71 -7.75 -15.41 2.47
CA VAL A 71 -7.40 -13.99 2.40
C VAL A 71 -8.41 -13.12 3.14
N LEU A 72 -7.91 -12.25 4.00
CA LEU A 72 -8.65 -11.11 4.52
C LEU A 72 -8.06 -9.83 3.93
N GLY A 73 -8.89 -8.99 3.31
CA GLY A 73 -8.53 -7.64 2.88
C GLY A 73 -9.01 -6.60 3.89
N LEU A 74 -8.13 -5.73 4.34
CA LEU A 74 -8.45 -4.62 5.24
C LEU A 74 -8.13 -3.28 4.60
N ASP A 75 -9.04 -2.31 4.71
CA ASP A 75 -8.81 -0.93 4.27
C ASP A 75 -9.58 0.06 5.14
N LEU A 76 -9.08 1.29 5.23
CA LEU A 76 -9.75 2.36 5.98
C LEU A 76 -10.99 2.91 5.25
N SER A 77 -11.01 2.81 3.91
CA SER A 77 -12.07 3.33 3.05
C SER A 77 -13.29 2.42 3.07
N GLU A 78 -14.38 2.88 3.72
CA GLU A 78 -15.67 2.18 3.71
C GLU A 78 -16.20 1.93 2.28
N LYS A 79 -15.99 2.91 1.36
CA LYS A 79 -16.46 2.78 -0.03
C LYS A 79 -15.66 1.73 -0.79
N SER A 80 -14.35 1.69 -0.58
CA SER A 80 -13.49 0.66 -1.19
C SER A 80 -13.88 -0.72 -0.70
N ILE A 81 -14.07 -0.88 0.61
CA ILE A 81 -14.49 -2.15 1.21
C ILE A 81 -15.90 -2.56 0.77
N MET A 82 -16.84 -1.62 0.65
CA MET A 82 -18.18 -1.93 0.12
C MET A 82 -18.10 -2.47 -1.33
N ALA A 83 -17.21 -1.95 -2.15
CA ALA A 83 -16.97 -2.49 -3.49
C ALA A 83 -16.26 -3.85 -3.44
N ALA A 84 -15.23 -4.01 -2.58
CA ALA A 84 -14.51 -5.26 -2.42
C ALA A 84 -15.40 -6.42 -1.92
N LYS A 85 -16.35 -6.13 -1.03
CA LYS A 85 -17.32 -7.11 -0.52
C LYS A 85 -18.19 -7.76 -1.60
N GLN A 86 -18.32 -7.15 -2.78
CA GLN A 86 -19.01 -7.80 -3.91
C GLN A 86 -18.23 -9.01 -4.46
N MET A 87 -16.95 -9.15 -4.10
CA MET A 87 -16.09 -10.27 -4.52
C MET A 87 -15.91 -11.31 -3.41
N GLU A 88 -16.54 -11.14 -2.24
CA GLU A 88 -16.45 -12.08 -1.13
C GLU A 88 -16.90 -13.48 -1.54
N LYS A 89 -16.17 -14.46 -1.09
CA LYS A 89 -16.45 -15.89 -1.29
C LYS A 89 -15.73 -16.69 -0.21
N ASN A 90 -15.92 -18.01 -0.20
CA ASN A 90 -15.21 -18.85 0.76
C ASN A 90 -13.69 -18.68 0.64
N GLY A 91 -13.04 -18.30 1.73
CA GLY A 91 -11.61 -18.00 1.78
C GLY A 91 -11.20 -16.61 1.26
N LEU A 92 -12.17 -15.71 0.99
CA LEU A 92 -11.91 -14.30 0.65
C LEU A 92 -12.93 -13.39 1.33
N GLN A 93 -12.47 -12.57 2.27
CA GLN A 93 -13.29 -11.65 3.04
C GLN A 93 -12.68 -10.24 3.08
N PHE A 94 -13.50 -9.23 3.39
CA PHE A 94 -13.06 -7.84 3.48
C PHE A 94 -13.69 -7.15 4.68
N ASP A 95 -12.91 -6.26 5.35
CA ASP A 95 -13.45 -5.46 6.45
C ASP A 95 -12.81 -4.07 6.51
N VAL A 96 -13.55 -3.12 7.13
CA VAL A 96 -13.05 -1.77 7.36
C VAL A 96 -12.16 -1.76 8.59
N HIS A 97 -10.90 -1.32 8.43
CA HIS A 97 -9.97 -1.30 9.54
C HIS A 97 -8.86 -0.26 9.36
N ASP A 98 -8.42 0.34 10.45
CA ASP A 98 -7.25 1.19 10.50
C ASP A 98 -6.00 0.35 10.78
N MET A 99 -5.05 0.34 9.84
CA MET A 99 -3.83 -0.46 9.93
C MET A 99 -2.93 -0.16 11.15
N ARG A 100 -3.15 0.96 11.85
CA ARG A 100 -2.46 1.31 13.10
C ARG A 100 -2.90 0.48 14.30
N ASN A 101 -3.92 -0.36 14.12
CA ASN A 101 -4.47 -1.21 15.18
C ASN A 101 -4.34 -2.69 14.78
N CYS A 102 -4.07 -3.56 15.75
CA CYS A 102 -4.09 -4.99 15.53
C CYS A 102 -5.54 -5.44 15.24
N TYR A 103 -5.75 -6.22 14.16
CA TYR A 103 -7.07 -6.75 13.83
C TYR A 103 -7.37 -8.05 14.59
N GLN A 104 -6.44 -9.00 14.52
CA GLN A 104 -6.51 -10.29 15.23
C GLN A 104 -5.09 -10.75 15.56
N GLU A 105 -4.83 -11.05 16.84
CA GLU A 105 -3.50 -11.49 17.29
C GLU A 105 -3.14 -12.89 16.80
N ASN A 106 -1.86 -13.06 16.42
CA ASN A 106 -1.26 -14.37 16.09
C ASN A 106 -2.08 -15.21 15.09
N THR A 107 -2.67 -14.57 14.08
CA THR A 107 -3.64 -15.21 13.21
C THR A 107 -3.12 -15.48 11.81
N PHE A 108 -2.29 -14.60 11.25
CA PHE A 108 -1.90 -14.65 9.84
C PHE A 108 -0.49 -15.21 9.66
N ASP A 109 -0.33 -16.00 8.61
CA ASP A 109 0.97 -16.56 8.20
C ASP A 109 1.78 -15.51 7.45
N CYS A 110 1.10 -14.62 6.70
CA CYS A 110 1.73 -13.53 5.98
C CYS A 110 0.82 -12.28 5.97
N VAL A 111 1.43 -11.09 6.06
CA VAL A 111 0.79 -9.79 5.85
C VAL A 111 1.43 -9.12 4.65
N PHE A 112 0.62 -8.69 3.71
CA PHE A 112 1.02 -7.95 2.52
C PHE A 112 0.55 -6.49 2.64
N ASN A 113 1.46 -5.53 2.48
CA ASN A 113 1.15 -4.11 2.31
C ASN A 113 1.77 -3.66 0.99
N LEU A 114 0.96 -3.60 -0.05
CA LEU A 114 1.41 -3.49 -1.43
C LEU A 114 1.09 -2.12 -2.02
N PHE A 115 1.78 -1.76 -3.10
CA PHE A 115 1.51 -0.60 -3.93
C PHE A 115 1.66 0.75 -3.24
N THR A 116 2.64 0.87 -2.35
CA THR A 116 2.91 2.12 -1.61
C THR A 116 1.71 2.53 -0.75
N SER A 117 1.20 1.61 0.06
CA SER A 117 0.14 1.87 1.03
C SER A 117 0.66 2.23 2.44
N PHE A 118 1.97 2.46 2.58
CA PHE A 118 2.66 2.87 3.80
C PHE A 118 3.13 4.33 3.70
N GLY A 119 3.45 4.98 4.83
CA GLY A 119 4.10 6.30 4.83
C GLY A 119 3.16 7.50 4.57
N TYR A 120 1.86 7.34 4.68
CA TYR A 120 0.88 8.42 4.49
C TYR A 120 0.61 9.25 5.75
N PHE A 121 1.09 8.82 6.91
CA PHE A 121 0.85 9.48 8.18
C PHE A 121 1.74 10.70 8.37
N ASP A 122 1.25 11.67 9.15
CA ASP A 122 2.00 12.88 9.51
C ASP A 122 3.08 12.60 10.53
N ASP A 123 2.76 11.73 11.49
CA ASP A 123 3.64 11.35 12.57
C ASP A 123 4.35 10.02 12.26
N THR A 124 5.67 10.03 12.42
CA THR A 124 6.49 8.81 12.34
C THR A 124 6.07 7.76 13.38
N GLN A 125 5.47 8.18 14.51
CA GLN A 125 4.93 7.28 15.52
C GLN A 125 3.78 6.42 14.96
N ASP A 126 3.00 6.93 14.02
CA ASP A 126 1.94 6.14 13.39
C ASP A 126 2.52 5.03 12.50
N ASN A 127 3.66 5.24 11.86
CA ASN A 127 4.39 4.16 11.15
C ASN A 127 4.80 3.05 12.15
N LEU A 128 5.31 3.41 13.32
CA LEU A 128 5.67 2.42 14.36
C LEU A 128 4.43 1.68 14.88
N ARG A 129 3.29 2.36 15.04
CA ARG A 129 2.03 1.69 15.40
C ARG A 129 1.61 0.65 14.37
N VAL A 130 1.78 0.95 13.06
CA VAL A 130 1.51 -0.04 12.00
C VAL A 130 2.43 -1.24 12.14
N ILE A 131 3.74 -1.02 12.37
CA ILE A 131 4.70 -2.11 12.58
C ILE A 131 4.32 -2.95 13.80
N ASP A 132 3.94 -2.32 14.92
CA ASP A 132 3.47 -2.99 16.14
C ASP A 132 2.19 -3.81 15.86
N ALA A 133 1.22 -3.24 15.17
CA ALA A 133 -0.03 -3.90 14.82
C ALA A 133 0.19 -5.13 13.93
N VAL A 134 1.06 -5.01 12.92
CA VAL A 134 1.41 -6.13 12.03
C VAL A 134 2.16 -7.21 12.80
N HIS A 135 3.10 -6.84 13.68
CA HIS A 135 3.81 -7.80 14.51
C HIS A 135 2.84 -8.62 15.38
N GLN A 136 1.88 -7.96 16.04
CA GLN A 136 0.86 -8.64 16.86
C GLN A 136 -0.05 -9.54 16.01
N THR A 137 -0.37 -9.13 14.79
CA THR A 137 -1.31 -9.82 13.89
C THR A 137 -0.71 -11.09 13.29
N LEU A 138 0.58 -11.11 13.00
CA LEU A 138 1.30 -12.26 12.46
C LEU A 138 1.44 -13.38 13.50
N LYS A 139 1.44 -14.62 13.04
CA LYS A 139 1.88 -15.78 13.83
C LYS A 139 3.39 -15.70 14.10
N PRO A 140 3.93 -16.42 15.12
CA PRO A 140 5.37 -16.60 15.26
C PRO A 140 5.99 -17.07 13.94
N ASN A 141 7.11 -16.46 13.55
CA ASN A 141 7.78 -16.69 12.26
C ASN A 141 6.99 -16.25 11.02
N GLY A 142 5.86 -15.59 11.15
CA GLY A 142 5.08 -15.03 10.04
C GLY A 142 5.84 -13.97 9.25
N LEU A 143 5.44 -13.75 8.01
CA LEU A 143 6.12 -12.86 7.07
C LEU A 143 5.36 -11.55 6.89
N PHE A 144 6.09 -10.45 6.84
CA PHE A 144 5.59 -9.15 6.45
C PHE A 144 6.24 -8.72 5.13
N VAL A 145 5.41 -8.46 4.13
CA VAL A 145 5.83 -7.99 2.82
C VAL A 145 5.38 -6.55 2.64
N ILE A 146 6.32 -5.67 2.33
CA ILE A 146 6.06 -4.26 2.03
C ILE A 146 6.54 -3.99 0.61
N ASP A 147 5.65 -3.49 -0.27
CA ASP A 147 5.99 -2.97 -1.58
C ASP A 147 5.83 -1.45 -1.57
N PHE A 148 6.94 -0.74 -1.66
CA PHE A 148 7.01 0.70 -1.57
C PHE A 148 7.69 1.32 -2.80
N LEU A 149 7.50 2.62 -3.03
CA LEU A 149 8.27 3.35 -4.02
C LEU A 149 9.76 3.41 -3.62
N ASN A 150 10.68 3.40 -4.60
CA ASN A 150 12.05 3.75 -4.32
C ASN A 150 12.18 5.28 -4.21
N ALA A 151 12.22 5.79 -2.99
CA ALA A 151 12.24 7.23 -2.72
C ALA A 151 13.43 7.94 -3.37
N ASN A 152 14.62 7.33 -3.39
CA ASN A 152 15.81 7.91 -4.00
C ASN A 152 15.58 8.17 -5.49
N LYS A 153 15.15 7.16 -6.23
CA LYS A 153 14.87 7.28 -7.67
C LYS A 153 13.74 8.27 -7.94
N VAL A 154 12.62 8.16 -7.21
CA VAL A 154 11.46 9.05 -7.41
C VAL A 154 11.83 10.52 -7.17
N VAL A 155 12.66 10.81 -6.16
CA VAL A 155 13.12 12.19 -5.89
C VAL A 155 14.12 12.66 -6.94
N ALA A 156 15.07 11.80 -7.37
CA ALA A 156 16.06 12.14 -8.37
C ALA A 156 15.43 12.42 -9.75
N GLU A 157 14.40 11.67 -10.11
CA GLU A 157 13.70 11.75 -11.41
C GLU A 157 12.36 12.49 -11.32
N LEU A 158 12.15 13.35 -10.31
CA LEU A 158 10.85 13.95 -10.02
C LEU A 158 10.34 14.80 -11.18
N VAL A 159 9.27 14.33 -11.84
CA VAL A 159 8.56 15.08 -12.88
C VAL A 159 7.70 16.14 -12.20
N LYS A 160 8.15 17.41 -12.24
CA LYS A 160 7.51 18.50 -11.52
C LYS A 160 6.10 18.81 -12.01
N GLU A 161 5.85 18.71 -13.31
CA GLU A 161 4.56 19.05 -13.92
C GLU A 161 4.18 17.97 -14.95
N GLU A 162 2.91 17.59 -14.94
CA GLU A 162 2.34 16.60 -15.86
C GLU A 162 0.88 16.92 -16.14
N VAL A 163 0.43 16.73 -17.37
CA VAL A 163 -0.98 16.82 -17.75
C VAL A 163 -1.43 15.47 -18.28
N LYS A 164 -2.52 14.94 -17.72
CA LYS A 164 -3.15 13.68 -18.17
C LYS A 164 -4.61 13.91 -18.50
N SER A 165 -5.05 13.42 -19.65
CA SER A 165 -6.47 13.41 -20.02
C SER A 165 -6.99 11.97 -20.00
N LEU A 166 -7.94 11.69 -19.13
CA LEU A 166 -8.51 10.37 -18.86
C LEU A 166 -10.02 10.51 -18.70
N ASP A 167 -10.78 9.68 -19.40
CA ASP A 167 -12.25 9.67 -19.36
C ASP A 167 -12.91 11.05 -19.51
N GLY A 168 -12.32 11.91 -20.37
CA GLY A 168 -12.82 13.27 -20.63
C GLY A 168 -12.42 14.31 -19.58
N ILE A 169 -11.69 13.93 -18.53
CA ILE A 169 -11.18 14.82 -17.49
C ILE A 169 -9.69 15.10 -17.75
N THR A 170 -9.30 16.38 -17.71
CA THR A 170 -7.90 16.79 -17.82
C THR A 170 -7.35 17.11 -16.43
N PHE A 171 -6.44 16.25 -15.96
CA PHE A 171 -5.74 16.39 -14.69
C PHE A 171 -4.44 17.19 -14.89
N HIS A 172 -4.30 18.31 -14.18
CA HIS A 172 -3.05 19.04 -14.03
C HIS A 172 -2.38 18.60 -12.74
N ILE A 173 -1.20 18.05 -12.86
CA ILE A 173 -0.49 17.39 -11.74
C ILE A 173 0.82 18.12 -11.55
N THR A 174 1.07 18.60 -10.32
CA THR A 174 2.40 19.08 -9.92
C THR A 174 2.95 18.24 -8.79
N ARG A 175 4.29 18.14 -8.73
CA ARG A 175 4.96 17.37 -7.68
C ARG A 175 6.11 18.16 -7.10
N GLU A 176 6.30 18.00 -5.79
CA GLU A 176 7.42 18.59 -5.07
C GLU A 176 7.94 17.65 -3.98
N PHE A 177 9.14 17.91 -3.51
CA PHE A 177 9.78 17.21 -2.40
C PHE A 177 10.31 18.25 -1.42
N ASP A 178 9.93 18.15 -0.15
CA ASP A 178 10.30 19.08 0.93
C ASP A 178 11.50 18.63 1.77
N GLY A 179 12.16 17.54 1.37
CA GLY A 179 13.24 16.90 2.14
C GLY A 179 12.76 15.73 2.98
N LYS A 180 11.46 15.55 3.16
CA LYS A 180 10.86 14.46 3.95
C LYS A 180 9.68 13.78 3.23
N HIS A 181 8.85 14.57 2.55
CA HIS A 181 7.65 14.09 1.87
C HIS A 181 7.69 14.39 0.38
N ILE A 182 7.14 13.48 -0.40
CA ILE A 182 6.82 13.69 -1.80
C ILE A 182 5.34 14.09 -1.85
N PHE A 183 5.08 15.26 -2.41
CA PHE A 183 3.74 15.78 -2.64
C PHE A 183 3.36 15.62 -4.10
N LYS A 184 2.09 15.33 -4.33
CA LYS A 184 1.47 15.34 -5.65
C LYS A 184 0.16 16.11 -5.55
N HIS A 185 0.15 17.32 -6.12
CA HIS A 185 -1.02 18.17 -6.21
C HIS A 185 -1.75 17.86 -7.51
N ILE A 186 -3.05 17.66 -7.42
CA ILE A 186 -3.91 17.23 -8.53
C ILE A 186 -5.03 18.25 -8.63
N HIS A 187 -5.06 18.95 -9.74
CA HIS A 187 -6.09 19.93 -10.07
C HIS A 187 -6.83 19.51 -11.35
N PHE A 188 -8.14 19.63 -11.36
CA PHE A 188 -8.97 19.40 -12.54
C PHE A 188 -10.33 20.08 -12.39
N VAL A 189 -11.03 20.23 -13.52
CA VAL A 189 -12.42 20.71 -13.58
C VAL A 189 -13.27 19.61 -14.19
N ASP A 190 -14.37 19.29 -13.52
CA ASP A 190 -15.39 18.37 -14.03
C ASP A 190 -16.79 18.93 -13.75
N ASN A 191 -17.69 18.87 -14.74
CA ASN A 191 -19.06 19.42 -14.66
C ASN A 191 -19.13 20.88 -14.14
N ALA A 192 -18.20 21.73 -14.59
CA ALA A 192 -18.02 23.13 -14.18
C ALA A 192 -17.69 23.32 -12.68
N GLN A 193 -17.28 22.27 -11.99
CA GLN A 193 -16.78 22.30 -10.62
C GLN A 193 -15.27 22.07 -10.61
N GLU A 194 -14.56 22.89 -9.84
CA GLU A 194 -13.11 22.78 -9.65
C GLU A 194 -12.79 21.85 -8.47
N TYR A 195 -11.78 20.98 -8.67
CA TYR A 195 -11.31 20.02 -7.68
C TYR A 195 -9.81 20.15 -7.48
N ASN A 196 -9.40 20.13 -6.21
CA ASN A 196 -8.01 20.17 -5.79
C ASN A 196 -7.77 19.09 -4.74
N PHE A 197 -6.81 18.20 -5.01
CA PHE A 197 -6.38 17.17 -4.07
C PHE A 197 -4.87 17.19 -3.92
N THR A 198 -4.39 16.76 -2.77
CA THR A 198 -2.96 16.59 -2.52
C THR A 198 -2.71 15.21 -1.96
N GLU A 199 -1.92 14.41 -2.66
CA GLU A 199 -1.32 13.18 -2.13
C GLU A 199 0.01 13.55 -1.48
N ARG A 200 0.29 12.97 -0.32
CA ARG A 200 1.53 13.15 0.39
C ARG A 200 2.01 11.81 0.92
N VAL A 201 3.24 11.44 0.62
CA VAL A 201 3.86 10.22 1.12
C VAL A 201 5.25 10.55 1.68
N GLN A 202 5.61 9.93 2.79
CA GLN A 202 6.97 10.05 3.32
C GLN A 202 7.96 9.39 2.35
N ALA A 203 9.08 10.06 2.06
CA ALA A 203 10.13 9.53 1.19
C ALA A 203 11.02 8.55 1.97
N LEU A 204 10.42 7.45 2.44
CA LEU A 204 11.13 6.43 3.23
C LEU A 204 12.12 5.65 2.36
N THR A 205 13.36 5.59 2.80
CA THR A 205 14.44 4.83 2.18
C THR A 205 14.56 3.43 2.78
N LEU A 206 15.39 2.58 2.18
CA LEU A 206 15.74 1.27 2.76
C LEU A 206 16.29 1.41 4.19
N THR A 207 17.07 2.47 4.46
CA THR A 207 17.63 2.73 5.80
C THR A 207 16.54 3.04 6.81
N ASP A 208 15.51 3.81 6.41
CA ASP A 208 14.38 4.14 7.28
C ASP A 208 13.56 2.89 7.60
N PHE A 209 13.27 2.05 6.59
CA PHE A 209 12.58 0.78 6.81
C PHE A 209 13.38 -0.18 7.69
N LYS A 210 14.70 -0.29 7.49
CA LYS A 210 15.56 -1.08 8.38
C LYS A 210 15.45 -0.62 9.83
N HIS A 211 15.40 0.69 10.05
CA HIS A 211 15.22 1.25 11.40
C HIS A 211 13.83 0.92 11.97
N LEU A 212 12.76 1.17 11.21
CA LEU A 212 11.38 0.89 11.63
C LEU A 212 11.16 -0.58 11.98
N LEU A 213 11.74 -1.50 11.22
CA LEU A 213 11.55 -2.95 11.39
C LEU A 213 12.46 -3.55 12.45
N SER A 214 13.58 -2.90 12.80
CA SER A 214 14.71 -3.50 13.54
C SER A 214 14.36 -4.14 14.87
N ALA A 215 13.39 -3.58 15.59
CA ALA A 215 13.00 -4.09 16.92
C ALA A 215 12.22 -5.42 16.84
N GLN A 216 11.38 -5.58 15.84
CA GLN A 216 10.33 -6.61 15.80
C GLN A 216 10.45 -7.58 14.62
N PHE A 217 11.26 -7.25 13.62
CA PHE A 217 11.39 -8.03 12.40
C PHE A 217 12.85 -8.25 12.02
N ASP A 218 13.13 -9.40 11.43
CA ASP A 218 14.37 -9.69 10.71
C ASP A 218 14.13 -9.46 9.22
N LEU A 219 14.85 -8.53 8.61
CA LEU A 219 14.77 -8.29 7.17
C LEU A 219 15.48 -9.42 6.44
N LEU A 220 14.73 -10.20 5.67
CA LEU A 220 15.22 -11.37 4.93
C LEU A 220 15.69 -11.03 3.51
N HIS A 221 14.84 -10.30 2.76
CA HIS A 221 15.09 -9.97 1.36
C HIS A 221 14.71 -8.53 1.04
N VAL A 222 15.38 -7.96 0.04
CA VAL A 222 15.08 -6.63 -0.51
C VAL A 222 15.17 -6.73 -2.03
N PHE A 223 14.05 -6.49 -2.71
CA PHE A 223 13.96 -6.50 -4.17
C PHE A 223 13.67 -5.13 -4.74
N GLY A 224 14.07 -4.93 -6.00
CA GLY A 224 14.01 -3.65 -6.68
C GLY A 224 12.85 -3.49 -7.66
N ASP A 225 12.20 -4.58 -8.04
CA ASP A 225 11.12 -4.59 -9.04
C ASP A 225 10.16 -5.78 -8.84
N TYR A 226 9.15 -5.86 -9.71
CA TYR A 226 8.14 -6.93 -9.69
C TYR A 226 8.61 -8.26 -10.28
N ASP A 227 9.86 -8.30 -10.81
CA ASP A 227 10.55 -9.53 -11.21
C ASP A 227 11.40 -10.13 -10.09
N LEU A 228 11.38 -9.48 -8.89
CA LEU A 228 12.17 -9.83 -7.72
C LEU A 228 13.69 -9.77 -7.97
N SER A 229 14.11 -8.81 -8.80
CA SER A 229 15.53 -8.50 -9.01
C SER A 229 16.11 -7.79 -7.77
N ASP A 230 17.42 -7.90 -7.57
CA ASP A 230 18.11 -7.26 -6.45
C ASP A 230 17.89 -5.74 -6.44
N PHE A 231 17.69 -5.18 -5.25
CA PHE A 231 17.47 -3.76 -5.08
C PHE A 231 18.74 -2.94 -5.29
N ASN A 232 18.66 -1.96 -6.19
CA ASN A 232 19.64 -0.88 -6.36
C ASN A 232 18.98 0.45 -5.99
N PRO A 233 19.48 1.21 -5.01
CA PRO A 233 18.84 2.45 -4.56
C PRO A 233 18.74 3.53 -5.64
N ASP A 234 19.59 3.52 -6.65
CA ASP A 234 19.65 4.55 -7.69
C ASP A 234 18.76 4.19 -8.90
N ASP A 235 18.60 2.88 -9.20
CA ASP A 235 17.98 2.44 -10.46
C ASP A 235 16.66 1.68 -10.29
N SER A 236 16.47 1.00 -9.15
CA SER A 236 15.28 0.17 -8.95
C SER A 236 13.99 1.00 -8.95
N PRO A 237 12.93 0.58 -9.66
CA PRO A 237 11.65 1.29 -9.65
C PRO A 237 10.89 1.14 -8.33
N ARG A 238 11.15 0.07 -7.58
CA ARG A 238 10.48 -0.24 -6.32
C ARG A 238 11.48 -0.50 -5.20
N LEU A 239 10.96 -0.55 -3.98
CA LEU A 239 11.61 -1.06 -2.78
C LEU A 239 10.67 -2.09 -2.17
N ILE A 240 10.96 -3.38 -2.37
CA ILE A 240 10.14 -4.48 -1.88
C ILE A 240 10.90 -5.19 -0.76
N LEU A 241 10.30 -5.24 0.41
CA LEU A 241 10.90 -5.76 1.63
C LEU A 241 10.16 -7.02 2.07
N ILE A 242 10.90 -8.07 2.39
CA ILE A 242 10.38 -9.27 3.04
C ILE A 242 11.02 -9.38 4.40
N ALA A 243 10.22 -9.29 5.43
CA ALA A 243 10.66 -9.32 6.81
C ALA A 243 9.94 -10.42 7.58
N LYS A 244 10.65 -11.07 8.49
CA LYS A 244 10.14 -12.15 9.32
C LYS A 244 9.92 -11.63 10.74
N ARG A 245 8.75 -11.94 11.32
CA ARG A 245 8.45 -11.64 12.71
C ARG A 245 9.46 -12.30 13.64
N LYS A 246 10.03 -11.51 14.54
CA LYS A 246 10.81 -12.00 15.70
C LYS A 246 9.88 -12.52 16.79
N ASP A 247 10.38 -13.44 17.58
CA ASP A 247 9.67 -14.00 18.75
C ASP A 247 9.55 -12.98 19.89
#